data_1d11c621107962a5323d0a6c6717a88a
#
_entry.id   1d11c621107962a5323d0a6c6717a88a
#
_cell.length_a   1.000
_cell.length_b   1.000
_cell.length_c   1.000
_cell.angle_alpha   90.00
_cell.angle_beta   90.00
_cell.angle_gamma   90.00
#
_symmetry.space_group_name_H-M   'P 1'
#
loop_
_entity.id
_entity.type
_entity.pdbx_description
1 polymer ?
#
loop_
_entity_poly.entity_id
_entity_poly.type
_entity_poly.pdbx_seq_one_letter_code
_entity_poly.pdbx_strand_id
1 'polypeptide(L)'
;FDVLTSALSFPTRDQEQWWRKTGPMFGQMLASSGYTLDQQYRHLTFYYNQLVPRLGPHPATFHSSLTVSGLPMEFSINYQQKGAHPMVRIGAEPIDSFSGTERDPFNQIPPAEMVKHFSRAGVKGFDPELYAYFEPKHSLTREQQARLPKEVPGGDKLKTQYAFGFDFKGDEVSLKGYSYPGLKATMAGQEVAKLVGDGVKDLKNQGKLDCTEAWAAVEAYMTELNNWGYHNLWAWDYVTPAKSRLKLY
;
A
#
# COMPACT_ATOMS: atom_id res chain seq x y z
N PHE A 1 2.75 21.07 -14.24
CA PHE A 1 1.84 20.03 -14.65
C PHE A 1 1.46 20.15 -16.15
N ASP A 2 0.95 21.29 -16.61
CA ASP A 2 0.41 21.49 -17.97
C ASP A 2 1.49 21.25 -19.06
N VAL A 3 2.69 21.78 -18.85
CA VAL A 3 3.82 21.55 -19.76
C VAL A 3 4.13 20.06 -19.90
N LEU A 4 4.17 19.34 -18.79
CA LEU A 4 4.42 17.90 -18.83
C LEU A 4 3.24 17.17 -19.50
N THR A 5 2.00 17.54 -19.18
CA THR A 5 0.81 16.94 -19.79
C THR A 5 0.79 17.08 -21.32
N SER A 6 1.26 18.22 -21.87
CA SER A 6 1.31 18.44 -23.31
C SER A 6 2.38 17.57 -24.04
N ALA A 7 3.37 17.08 -23.30
CA ALA A 7 4.43 16.23 -23.82
C ALA A 7 4.18 14.72 -23.62
N LEU A 8 3.20 14.34 -22.81
CA LEU A 8 2.87 12.95 -22.51
C LEU A 8 1.87 12.37 -23.49
N SER A 9 2.02 11.07 -23.76
CA SER A 9 1.03 10.25 -24.47
C SER A 9 0.46 9.20 -23.54
N PHE A 10 -0.84 8.92 -23.66
CA PHE A 10 -1.51 7.97 -22.78
C PHE A 10 -1.91 6.71 -23.55
N PRO A 11 -1.40 5.52 -23.16
CA PRO A 11 -1.73 4.25 -23.82
C PRO A 11 -3.23 3.92 -23.78
N THR A 12 -3.94 4.36 -22.72
CA THR A 12 -5.39 4.14 -22.59
C THR A 12 -6.09 5.42 -22.13
N ARG A 13 -7.42 5.49 -22.41
CA ARG A 13 -8.28 6.57 -21.93
C ARG A 13 -8.34 6.61 -20.39
N ASP A 14 -8.32 5.45 -19.73
CA ASP A 14 -8.36 5.36 -18.28
C ASP A 14 -7.13 6.02 -17.64
N GLN A 15 -5.93 5.74 -18.19
CA GLN A 15 -4.69 6.37 -17.73
C GLN A 15 -4.72 7.90 -17.93
N GLU A 16 -5.23 8.37 -19.07
CA GLU A 16 -5.40 9.80 -19.31
C GLU A 16 -6.37 10.42 -18.29
N GLN A 17 -7.51 9.76 -18.01
CA GLN A 17 -8.48 10.25 -17.03
C GLN A 17 -7.89 10.29 -15.61
N TRP A 18 -7.20 9.24 -15.16
CA TRP A 18 -6.50 9.23 -13.88
C TRP A 18 -5.49 10.38 -13.79
N TRP A 19 -4.62 10.53 -14.79
CA TRP A 19 -3.64 11.61 -14.82
C TRP A 19 -4.30 12.99 -14.73
N ARG A 20 -5.29 13.28 -15.59
CA ARG A 20 -5.95 14.58 -15.64
C ARG A 20 -6.77 14.90 -14.39
N LYS A 21 -7.29 13.89 -13.70
CA LYS A 21 -8.12 14.08 -12.49
C LYS A 21 -7.28 14.23 -11.23
N THR A 22 -6.15 13.58 -11.14
CA THR A 22 -5.37 13.48 -9.89
C THR A 22 -4.01 14.18 -9.98
N GLY A 23 -3.41 14.25 -11.15
CA GLY A 23 -2.11 14.89 -11.37
C GLY A 23 -2.03 16.37 -11.01
N PRO A 24 -3.07 17.22 -11.30
CA PRO A 24 -3.07 18.63 -10.88
C PRO A 24 -2.95 18.80 -9.36
N MET A 25 -3.67 17.98 -8.58
CA MET A 25 -3.59 18.01 -7.12
C MET A 25 -2.21 17.59 -6.64
N PHE A 26 -1.65 16.50 -7.18
CA PHE A 26 -0.29 16.07 -6.83
C PHE A 26 0.75 17.13 -7.15
N GLY A 27 0.69 17.73 -8.34
CA GLY A 27 1.59 18.82 -8.74
C GLY A 27 1.47 20.05 -7.81
N GLN A 28 0.25 20.43 -7.43
CA GLN A 28 0.02 21.54 -6.49
C GLN A 28 0.55 21.22 -5.09
N MET A 29 0.39 19.99 -4.61
CA MET A 29 0.93 19.56 -3.32
C MET A 29 2.47 19.61 -3.31
N LEU A 30 3.13 19.16 -4.37
CA LEU A 30 4.58 19.29 -4.50
C LEU A 30 5.03 20.75 -4.50
N ALA A 31 4.39 21.59 -5.30
CA ALA A 31 4.72 23.02 -5.37
C ALA A 31 4.53 23.72 -4.02
N SER A 32 3.38 23.52 -3.36
CA SER A 32 3.08 24.13 -2.05
C SER A 32 3.94 23.61 -0.91
N SER A 33 4.52 22.42 -1.06
CA SER A 33 5.46 21.81 -0.11
C SER A 33 6.92 22.20 -0.35
N GLY A 34 7.20 23.14 -1.27
CA GLY A 34 8.53 23.69 -1.51
C GLY A 34 9.47 22.82 -2.35
N TYR A 35 8.93 21.84 -3.11
CA TYR A 35 9.74 21.07 -4.05
C TYR A 35 10.19 21.93 -5.21
N THR A 36 11.48 21.81 -5.59
CA THR A 36 12.01 22.51 -6.77
C THR A 36 11.30 22.06 -8.04
N LEU A 37 11.39 22.86 -9.10
CA LEU A 37 10.75 22.51 -10.38
C LEU A 37 11.27 21.17 -10.94
N ASP A 38 12.56 20.88 -10.80
CA ASP A 38 13.14 19.60 -11.21
C ASP A 38 12.56 18.43 -10.40
N GLN A 39 12.45 18.59 -9.09
CA GLN A 39 11.81 17.58 -8.21
C GLN A 39 10.33 17.36 -8.56
N GLN A 40 9.59 18.43 -8.84
CA GLN A 40 8.20 18.31 -9.28
C GLN A 40 8.10 17.50 -10.59
N TYR A 41 8.95 17.78 -11.58
CA TYR A 41 8.98 17.01 -12.83
C TYR A 41 9.35 15.54 -12.60
N ARG A 42 10.36 15.26 -11.78
CA ARG A 42 10.77 13.88 -11.45
C ARG A 42 9.62 13.10 -10.79
N HIS A 43 8.97 13.69 -9.81
CA HIS A 43 7.89 13.03 -9.07
C HIS A 43 6.62 12.88 -9.91
N LEU A 44 6.26 13.86 -10.71
CA LEU A 44 5.16 13.75 -11.67
C LEU A 44 5.44 12.68 -12.74
N THR A 45 6.68 12.59 -13.23
CA THR A 45 7.10 11.55 -14.18
C THR A 45 7.06 10.17 -13.53
N PHE A 46 7.50 10.05 -12.27
CA PHE A 46 7.36 8.82 -11.51
C PHE A 46 5.88 8.43 -11.36
N TYR A 47 5.04 9.36 -10.98
CA TYR A 47 3.61 9.14 -10.86
C TYR A 47 2.98 8.65 -12.17
N TYR A 48 3.26 9.33 -13.27
CA TYR A 48 2.81 8.95 -14.61
C TYR A 48 3.25 7.54 -15.01
N ASN A 49 4.52 7.18 -14.81
CA ASN A 49 5.07 5.90 -15.27
C ASN A 49 4.76 4.73 -14.31
N GLN A 50 4.67 5.00 -13.01
CA GLN A 50 4.63 3.93 -12.02
C GLN A 50 3.26 3.71 -11.41
N LEU A 51 2.47 4.76 -11.20
CA LEU A 51 1.19 4.65 -10.50
C LEU A 51 0.01 4.70 -11.46
N VAL A 52 -0.07 5.71 -12.33
CA VAL A 52 -1.19 5.88 -13.28
C VAL A 52 -1.54 4.61 -14.05
N PRO A 53 -0.58 3.83 -14.59
CA PRO A 53 -0.89 2.59 -15.30
C PRO A 53 -1.46 1.47 -14.42
N ARG A 54 -1.44 1.64 -13.09
CA ARG A 54 -1.85 0.63 -12.11
C ARG A 54 -3.09 1.02 -11.31
N LEU A 55 -3.76 2.09 -11.71
CA LEU A 55 -5.02 2.54 -11.09
C LEU A 55 -6.27 1.92 -11.75
N GLY A 56 -6.08 1.07 -12.77
CA GLY A 56 -7.15 0.34 -13.44
C GLY A 56 -8.15 1.21 -14.19
N PRO A 57 -9.39 0.74 -14.36
CA PRO A 57 -10.46 1.49 -15.05
C PRO A 57 -10.77 2.82 -14.36
N HIS A 58 -11.13 3.83 -15.18
CA HIS A 58 -11.65 5.10 -14.67
C HIS A 58 -13.09 5.33 -15.19
N PRO A 59 -14.09 5.54 -14.30
CA PRO A 59 -14.01 5.49 -12.84
C PRO A 59 -13.66 4.09 -12.31
N ALA A 60 -13.11 4.05 -11.08
CA ALA A 60 -12.76 2.79 -10.43
C ALA A 60 -13.98 1.88 -10.29
N THR A 61 -13.84 0.63 -10.69
CA THR A 61 -14.88 -0.41 -10.56
C THR A 61 -14.71 -1.26 -9.30
N PHE A 62 -13.50 -1.29 -8.75
CA PHE A 62 -13.18 -1.94 -7.49
C PHE A 62 -13.26 -0.93 -6.34
N HIS A 63 -13.96 -1.29 -5.26
CA HIS A 63 -14.03 -0.47 -4.06
C HIS A 63 -12.84 -0.76 -3.14
N SER A 64 -11.85 0.13 -3.18
CA SER A 64 -10.67 0.03 -2.30
C SER A 64 -11.00 0.40 -0.87
N SER A 65 -10.52 -0.36 0.11
CA SER A 65 -10.61 -0.01 1.53
C SER A 65 -9.57 1.05 1.94
N LEU A 66 -8.72 1.48 1.04
CA LEU A 66 -7.72 2.52 1.29
C LEU A 66 -8.36 3.87 1.60
N THR A 67 -9.50 4.17 0.97
CA THR A 67 -10.24 5.41 1.18
C THR A 67 -11.71 5.15 1.51
N VAL A 68 -12.32 6.05 2.26
CA VAL A 68 -13.75 5.98 2.59
C VAL A 68 -14.64 6.04 1.33
N SER A 69 -14.18 6.75 0.29
CA SER A 69 -14.89 6.86 -0.99
C SER A 69 -14.72 5.63 -1.90
N GLY A 70 -13.87 4.69 -1.53
CA GLY A 70 -13.56 3.51 -2.36
C GLY A 70 -12.53 3.77 -3.48
N LEU A 71 -11.93 4.96 -3.52
CA LEU A 71 -10.89 5.26 -4.50
C LEU A 71 -9.59 4.50 -4.19
N PRO A 72 -8.87 4.01 -5.21
CA PRO A 72 -7.66 3.21 -5.04
C PRO A 72 -6.42 4.05 -4.72
N MET A 73 -6.58 5.32 -4.41
CA MET A 73 -5.46 6.19 -4.07
C MET A 73 -5.89 7.33 -3.15
N GLU A 74 -4.91 7.78 -2.37
CA GLU A 74 -5.02 8.97 -1.52
C GLU A 74 -3.74 9.81 -1.60
N PHE A 75 -3.86 11.10 -1.29
CA PHE A 75 -2.73 12.00 -1.15
C PHE A 75 -2.67 12.54 0.26
N SER A 76 -1.47 12.72 0.79
CA SER A 76 -1.25 13.35 2.09
C SER A 76 0.04 14.15 2.13
N ILE A 77 0.10 15.10 3.06
CA ILE A 77 1.32 15.86 3.37
C ILE A 77 1.69 15.57 4.82
N ASN A 78 2.92 15.12 5.03
CA ASN A 78 3.47 14.95 6.36
C ASN A 78 4.31 16.17 6.72
N TYR A 79 3.80 16.97 7.64
CA TYR A 79 4.54 18.10 8.20
C TYR A 79 5.55 17.60 9.23
N GLN A 80 6.82 17.89 8.97
CA GLN A 80 7.93 17.47 9.83
C GLN A 80 8.17 18.49 10.95
N GLN A 81 8.64 18.03 12.11
CA GLN A 81 9.07 18.92 13.16
C GLN A 81 10.41 19.63 12.81
N LYS A 82 10.71 20.74 13.50
CA LYS A 82 12.00 21.46 13.44
C LYS A 82 12.35 22.02 12.03
N GLY A 83 11.37 22.49 11.28
CA GLY A 83 11.60 23.21 10.01
C GLY A 83 12.09 22.37 8.85
N ALA A 84 11.99 21.04 8.95
CA ALA A 84 12.19 20.18 7.78
C ALA A 84 11.05 20.37 6.77
N HIS A 85 11.37 20.26 5.47
CA HIS A 85 10.39 20.39 4.41
C HIS A 85 9.25 19.38 4.57
N PRO A 86 8.00 19.80 4.32
CA PRO A 86 6.86 18.90 4.27
C PRO A 86 7.12 17.78 3.24
N MET A 87 6.70 16.57 3.58
CA MET A 87 6.87 15.42 2.70
C MET A 87 5.53 15.02 2.09
N VAL A 88 5.42 15.12 0.76
CA VAL A 88 4.24 14.66 0.03
C VAL A 88 4.24 13.15 -0.06
N ARG A 89 3.06 12.54 0.07
CA ARG A 89 2.86 11.10 0.05
C ARG A 89 1.70 10.72 -0.84
N ILE A 90 1.80 9.53 -1.44
CA ILE A 90 0.69 8.87 -2.11
C ILE A 90 0.50 7.51 -1.46
N GLY A 91 -0.73 7.19 -1.03
CA GLY A 91 -1.18 5.83 -0.79
C GLY A 91 -1.87 5.31 -2.06
N ALA A 92 -1.59 4.09 -2.49
CA ALA A 92 -2.24 3.51 -3.65
C ALA A 92 -2.46 2.00 -3.48
N GLU A 93 -3.64 1.54 -3.88
CA GLU A 93 -3.93 0.14 -4.11
C GLU A 93 -3.91 -0.11 -5.62
N PRO A 94 -2.94 -0.87 -6.15
CA PRO A 94 -2.95 -1.25 -7.56
C PRO A 94 -4.20 -2.06 -7.88
N ILE A 95 -4.92 -1.68 -8.92
CA ILE A 95 -6.11 -2.39 -9.40
C ILE A 95 -6.05 -2.59 -10.90
N ASP A 96 -6.84 -3.53 -11.41
CA ASP A 96 -7.06 -3.75 -12.83
C ASP A 96 -8.56 -4.03 -13.12
N SER A 97 -8.89 -4.39 -14.36
CA SER A 97 -10.24 -4.71 -14.75
C SER A 97 -10.80 -6.01 -14.14
N PHE A 98 -9.96 -6.82 -13.53
CA PHE A 98 -10.36 -8.07 -12.88
C PHE A 98 -10.48 -7.94 -11.36
N SER A 99 -10.02 -6.84 -10.79
CA SER A 99 -10.10 -6.58 -9.35
C SER A 99 -11.54 -6.64 -8.86
N GLY A 100 -11.81 -7.47 -7.86
CA GLY A 100 -13.15 -7.69 -7.29
C GLY A 100 -14.07 -8.61 -8.11
N THR A 101 -13.62 -9.14 -9.25
CA THR A 101 -14.35 -10.14 -10.05
C THR A 101 -14.03 -11.58 -9.58
N GLU A 102 -14.68 -12.58 -10.15
CA GLU A 102 -14.40 -14.00 -9.87
C GLU A 102 -12.93 -14.38 -10.12
N ARG A 103 -12.27 -13.68 -11.06
CA ARG A 103 -10.86 -13.93 -11.38
C ARG A 103 -9.94 -13.47 -10.26
N ASP A 104 -10.22 -12.33 -9.65
CA ASP A 104 -9.44 -11.76 -8.54
C ASP A 104 -10.36 -11.10 -7.49
N PRO A 105 -11.11 -11.89 -6.71
CA PRO A 105 -12.14 -11.38 -5.80
C PRO A 105 -11.60 -10.42 -4.74
N PHE A 106 -10.34 -10.56 -4.35
CA PHE A 106 -9.68 -9.83 -3.28
C PHE A 106 -8.49 -8.99 -3.75
N ASN A 107 -8.45 -8.69 -5.04
CA ASN A 107 -7.42 -7.80 -5.63
C ASN A 107 -5.99 -8.18 -5.22
N GLN A 108 -5.62 -9.45 -5.39
CA GLN A 108 -4.28 -9.94 -5.02
C GLN A 108 -3.30 -9.91 -6.20
N ILE A 109 -3.79 -9.94 -7.43
CA ILE A 109 -2.95 -10.02 -8.64
C ILE A 109 -2.22 -8.69 -8.89
N PRO A 110 -2.90 -7.52 -8.99
CA PRO A 110 -2.23 -6.25 -9.29
C PRO A 110 -1.17 -5.83 -8.25
N PRO A 111 -1.37 -5.98 -6.93
CA PRO A 111 -0.31 -5.74 -5.94
C PRO A 111 0.92 -6.63 -6.14
N ALA A 112 0.74 -7.92 -6.41
CA ALA A 112 1.84 -8.85 -6.66
C ALA A 112 2.62 -8.48 -7.95
N GLU A 113 1.91 -8.09 -9.02
CA GLU A 113 2.54 -7.62 -10.25
C GLU A 113 3.30 -6.30 -10.05
N MET A 114 2.82 -5.40 -9.19
CA MET A 114 3.55 -4.18 -8.84
C MET A 114 4.86 -4.48 -8.14
N VAL A 115 4.90 -5.40 -7.19
CA VAL A 115 6.13 -5.84 -6.52
C VAL A 115 7.12 -6.43 -7.54
N LYS A 116 6.66 -7.31 -8.41
CA LYS A 116 7.47 -7.89 -9.50
C LYS A 116 8.04 -6.80 -10.42
N HIS A 117 7.21 -5.80 -10.76
CA HIS A 117 7.63 -4.69 -11.60
C HIS A 117 8.78 -3.91 -10.95
N PHE A 118 8.66 -3.48 -9.70
CA PHE A 118 9.72 -2.75 -9.01
C PHE A 118 10.99 -3.58 -8.82
N SER A 119 10.85 -4.88 -8.57
CA SER A 119 11.98 -5.82 -8.49
C SER A 119 12.74 -5.89 -9.83
N ARG A 120 12.02 -6.00 -10.95
CA ARG A 120 12.62 -6.07 -12.29
C ARG A 120 13.21 -4.72 -12.74
N ALA A 121 12.58 -3.62 -12.36
CA ALA A 121 13.05 -2.28 -12.69
C ALA A 121 14.35 -1.90 -11.96
N GLY A 122 14.79 -2.70 -10.99
CA GLY A 122 16.00 -2.45 -10.23
C GLY A 122 15.94 -1.14 -9.44
N VAL A 123 14.78 -0.79 -8.90
CA VAL A 123 14.62 0.44 -8.11
C VAL A 123 15.60 0.42 -6.95
N LYS A 124 16.46 1.43 -6.88
CA LYS A 124 17.52 1.53 -5.87
C LYS A 124 16.93 1.44 -4.46
N GLY A 125 17.44 0.50 -3.69
CA GLY A 125 17.04 0.29 -2.29
C GLY A 125 15.70 -0.45 -2.11
N PHE A 126 15.03 -0.85 -3.19
CA PHE A 126 13.81 -1.67 -3.11
C PHE A 126 14.16 -3.13 -2.78
N ASP A 127 13.60 -3.62 -1.70
CA ASP A 127 13.74 -5.01 -1.26
C ASP A 127 12.35 -5.61 -1.01
N PRO A 128 11.93 -6.65 -1.77
CA PRO A 128 10.63 -7.28 -1.63
C PRO A 128 10.57 -8.38 -0.56
N GLU A 129 11.64 -8.62 0.20
CA GLU A 129 11.74 -9.77 1.10
C GLU A 129 10.61 -9.81 2.13
N LEU A 130 10.27 -8.67 2.75
CA LEU A 130 9.18 -8.61 3.71
C LEU A 130 7.80 -8.79 3.06
N TYR A 131 7.61 -8.32 1.82
CA TYR A 131 6.40 -8.66 1.08
C TYR A 131 6.28 -10.17 0.86
N ALA A 132 7.32 -10.81 0.34
CA ALA A 132 7.33 -12.24 0.11
C ALA A 132 7.14 -13.05 1.42
N TYR A 133 7.58 -12.49 2.54
CA TYR A 133 7.38 -13.07 3.86
C TYR A 133 5.93 -12.94 4.36
N PHE A 134 5.31 -11.74 4.23
CA PHE A 134 3.97 -11.48 4.77
C PHE A 134 2.85 -11.92 3.82
N GLU A 135 3.08 -11.95 2.51
CA GLU A 135 2.05 -12.28 1.53
C GLU A 135 1.35 -13.62 1.85
N PRO A 136 2.03 -14.76 1.99
CA PRO A 136 1.35 -16.04 2.28
C PRO A 136 0.72 -16.08 3.67
N LYS A 137 1.19 -15.24 4.59
CA LYS A 137 0.70 -15.19 5.98
C LYS A 137 -0.54 -14.30 6.13
N HIS A 138 -0.66 -13.23 5.33
CA HIS A 138 -1.72 -12.23 5.45
C HIS A 138 -2.78 -12.31 4.35
N SER A 139 -2.48 -12.96 3.20
CA SER A 139 -3.43 -13.14 2.11
C SER A 139 -4.31 -14.36 2.28
N LEU A 140 -5.53 -14.25 1.78
CA LEU A 140 -6.43 -15.39 1.63
C LEU A 140 -5.94 -16.30 0.50
N THR A 141 -5.88 -17.61 0.75
CA THR A 141 -5.71 -18.59 -0.33
C THR A 141 -6.99 -18.70 -1.16
N ARG A 142 -6.91 -19.23 -2.38
CA ARG A 142 -8.09 -19.46 -3.22
C ARG A 142 -9.14 -20.33 -2.52
N GLU A 143 -8.70 -21.32 -1.77
CA GLU A 143 -9.58 -22.19 -0.98
C GLU A 143 -10.27 -21.41 0.14
N GLN A 144 -9.56 -20.54 0.84
CA GLN A 144 -10.13 -19.67 1.87
C GLN A 144 -11.12 -18.67 1.26
N GLN A 145 -10.80 -18.07 0.11
CA GLN A 145 -11.72 -17.17 -0.61
C GLN A 145 -13.04 -17.86 -0.96
N ALA A 146 -12.98 -19.10 -1.46
CA ALA A 146 -14.18 -19.87 -1.80
C ALA A 146 -15.07 -20.20 -0.61
N ARG A 147 -14.49 -20.28 0.60
CA ARG A 147 -15.19 -20.59 1.85
C ARG A 147 -15.52 -19.36 2.71
N LEU A 148 -15.08 -18.16 2.30
CA LEU A 148 -15.30 -16.95 3.08
C LEU A 148 -16.82 -16.78 3.30
N PRO A 149 -17.29 -16.68 4.56
CA PRO A 149 -18.70 -16.50 4.85
C PRO A 149 -19.21 -15.22 4.18
N LYS A 150 -20.36 -15.31 3.50
CA LYS A 150 -21.04 -14.14 2.89
C LYS A 150 -21.42 -13.07 3.92
N GLU A 151 -21.48 -13.45 5.18
CA GLU A 151 -21.93 -12.64 6.32
C GLU A 151 -20.79 -12.03 7.14
N VAL A 152 -19.55 -12.06 6.66
CA VAL A 152 -18.49 -11.29 7.35
C VAL A 152 -18.90 -9.81 7.33
N PRO A 153 -19.09 -9.17 8.49
CA PRO A 153 -19.53 -7.78 8.54
C PRO A 153 -18.63 -6.87 7.68
N GLY A 154 -19.20 -6.23 6.65
CA GLY A 154 -18.44 -5.44 5.70
C GLY A 154 -17.54 -6.24 4.76
N GLY A 155 -17.72 -7.55 4.63
CA GLY A 155 -16.87 -8.42 3.82
C GLY A 155 -16.78 -8.03 2.34
N ASP A 156 -17.83 -7.44 1.80
CA ASP A 156 -17.88 -6.86 0.46
C ASP A 156 -17.04 -5.56 0.34
N LYS A 157 -16.73 -4.89 1.45
CA LYS A 157 -15.90 -3.69 1.54
C LYS A 157 -14.47 -3.97 2.00
N LEU A 158 -14.19 -5.18 2.49
CA LEU A 158 -12.88 -5.58 3.05
C LEU A 158 -12.04 -6.39 2.05
N LYS A 159 -12.24 -6.18 0.75
CA LYS A 159 -11.54 -6.95 -0.30
C LYS A 159 -10.10 -6.53 -0.52
N THR A 160 -9.71 -5.35 -0.06
CA THR A 160 -8.32 -4.89 -0.11
C THR A 160 -7.43 -5.79 0.74
N GLN A 161 -6.40 -6.37 0.12
CA GLN A 161 -5.42 -7.20 0.83
C GLN A 161 -4.09 -6.47 0.99
N TYR A 162 -3.72 -5.65 0.01
CA TYR A 162 -2.46 -4.91 -0.01
C TYR A 162 -2.65 -3.51 -0.57
N ALA A 163 -1.88 -2.58 0.00
CA ALA A 163 -1.69 -1.24 -0.55
C ALA A 163 -0.21 -0.84 -0.47
N PHE A 164 0.14 0.24 -1.14
CA PHE A 164 1.49 0.78 -1.19
C PHE A 164 1.49 2.24 -0.73
N GLY A 165 2.57 2.63 -0.06
CA GLY A 165 2.84 4.02 0.23
C GLY A 165 4.08 4.49 -0.50
N PHE A 166 4.02 5.71 -1.02
CA PHE A 166 5.12 6.38 -1.71
C PHE A 166 5.39 7.68 -0.97
N ASP A 167 6.57 7.76 -0.35
CA ASP A 167 7.04 8.98 0.32
C ASP A 167 8.01 9.70 -0.64
N PHE A 168 7.65 10.89 -1.06
CA PHE A 168 8.48 11.72 -1.95
C PHE A 168 9.36 12.62 -1.09
N LYS A 169 10.66 12.36 -1.06
CA LYS A 169 11.60 13.09 -0.20
C LYS A 169 12.80 13.60 -1.03
N GLY A 170 12.86 14.92 -1.22
CA GLY A 170 13.89 15.49 -2.10
C GLY A 170 13.78 14.90 -3.50
N ASP A 171 14.83 14.22 -3.96
CA ASP A 171 14.89 13.56 -5.27
C ASP A 171 14.52 12.08 -5.21
N GLU A 172 14.26 11.54 -4.02
CA GLU A 172 14.06 10.12 -3.80
C GLU A 172 12.58 9.79 -3.55
N VAL A 173 12.22 8.55 -3.89
CA VAL A 173 10.92 7.96 -3.55
C VAL A 173 11.18 6.72 -2.72
N SER A 174 10.67 6.69 -1.49
CA SER A 174 10.71 5.50 -0.67
C SER A 174 9.35 4.79 -0.64
N LEU A 175 9.39 3.46 -0.67
CA LEU A 175 8.20 2.63 -0.78
C LEU A 175 7.89 1.94 0.55
N LYS A 176 6.59 1.82 0.83
CA LYS A 176 6.03 1.06 1.95
C LYS A 176 5.01 0.07 1.45
N GLY A 177 4.96 -1.07 2.10
CA GLY A 177 3.90 -2.04 1.91
C GLY A 177 2.92 -2.00 3.08
N TYR A 178 1.67 -2.25 2.76
CA TYR A 178 0.59 -2.40 3.72
C TYR A 178 -0.16 -3.69 3.43
N SER A 179 -0.56 -4.41 4.47
CA SER A 179 -1.46 -5.55 4.36
C SER A 179 -2.59 -5.47 5.37
N TYR A 180 -3.71 -6.11 5.05
CA TYR A 180 -4.92 -6.20 5.88
C TYR A 180 -5.12 -7.64 6.35
N PRO A 181 -4.50 -8.06 7.47
CA PRO A 181 -4.50 -9.47 7.90
C PRO A 181 -5.83 -9.96 8.49
N GLY A 182 -6.80 -9.06 8.72
CA GLY A 182 -8.05 -9.38 9.45
C GLY A 182 -8.87 -10.52 8.85
N LEU A 183 -9.08 -10.51 7.52
CA LEU A 183 -9.80 -11.62 6.86
C LEU A 183 -9.05 -12.94 6.97
N LYS A 184 -7.72 -12.91 6.83
CA LYS A 184 -6.88 -14.10 6.99
C LYS A 184 -6.98 -14.69 8.39
N ALA A 185 -6.92 -13.84 9.42
CA ALA A 185 -7.07 -14.25 10.82
C ALA A 185 -8.43 -14.92 11.04
N THR A 186 -9.51 -14.30 10.56
CA THR A 186 -10.86 -14.87 10.63
C THR A 186 -10.96 -16.24 9.99
N MET A 187 -10.44 -16.38 8.75
CA MET A 187 -10.49 -17.66 8.03
C MET A 187 -9.58 -18.73 8.63
N ALA A 188 -8.60 -18.33 9.43
CA ALA A 188 -7.74 -19.23 10.19
C ALA A 188 -8.29 -19.57 11.57
N GLY A 189 -9.45 -18.97 11.99
CA GLY A 189 -10.04 -19.15 13.31
C GLY A 189 -9.15 -18.62 14.44
N GLN A 190 -8.40 -17.55 14.19
CA GLN A 190 -7.49 -16.94 15.17
C GLN A 190 -7.66 -15.42 15.20
N GLU A 191 -7.15 -14.82 16.27
CA GLU A 191 -7.12 -13.36 16.38
C GLU A 191 -6.00 -12.72 15.56
N VAL A 192 -6.21 -11.47 15.12
CA VAL A 192 -5.21 -10.69 14.36
C VAL A 192 -3.91 -10.54 15.17
N ALA A 193 -4.02 -10.27 16.48
CA ALA A 193 -2.88 -10.18 17.39
C ALA A 193 -1.98 -11.42 17.31
N LYS A 194 -2.59 -12.60 17.37
CA LYS A 194 -1.86 -13.87 17.29
C LYS A 194 -1.22 -14.06 15.92
N LEU A 195 -1.94 -13.82 14.84
CA LEU A 195 -1.42 -13.96 13.47
C LEU A 195 -0.19 -13.07 13.24
N VAL A 196 -0.28 -11.81 13.63
CA VAL A 196 0.83 -10.84 13.47
C VAL A 196 1.97 -11.16 14.43
N GLY A 197 1.67 -11.47 15.69
CA GLY A 197 2.67 -11.81 16.72
C GLY A 197 3.48 -13.06 16.38
N ASP A 198 2.84 -14.08 15.82
CA ASP A 198 3.54 -15.28 15.34
C ASP A 198 4.48 -14.93 14.19
N GLY A 199 4.07 -14.03 13.28
CA GLY A 199 4.93 -13.51 12.21
C GLY A 199 6.15 -12.74 12.75
N VAL A 200 5.97 -11.89 13.74
CA VAL A 200 7.08 -11.14 14.39
C VAL A 200 8.09 -12.09 15.04
N LYS A 201 7.60 -13.10 15.77
CA LYS A 201 8.46 -14.12 16.40
C LYS A 201 9.24 -14.93 15.38
N ASP A 202 8.58 -15.29 14.27
CA ASP A 202 9.20 -16.06 13.20
C ASP A 202 10.29 -15.26 12.47
N LEU A 203 10.09 -13.96 12.22
CA LEU A 203 11.12 -13.08 11.65
C LEU A 203 12.39 -13.05 12.52
N LYS A 204 12.23 -12.98 13.84
CA LYS A 204 13.35 -13.07 14.79
C LYS A 204 14.05 -14.43 14.68
N ASN A 205 13.29 -15.52 14.70
CA ASN A 205 13.85 -16.88 14.63
C ASN A 205 14.63 -17.12 13.34
N GLN A 206 14.22 -16.45 12.24
CA GLN A 206 14.94 -16.47 10.95
C GLN A 206 16.15 -15.53 10.91
N GLY A 207 16.43 -14.78 11.98
CA GLY A 207 17.51 -13.80 12.03
C GLY A 207 17.34 -12.58 11.12
N LYS A 208 16.10 -12.33 10.64
CA LYS A 208 15.80 -11.25 9.69
C LYS A 208 15.55 -9.91 10.34
N LEU A 209 14.75 -9.92 11.41
CA LEU A 209 14.38 -8.72 12.17
C LEU A 209 13.92 -9.11 13.56
N ASP A 210 14.50 -8.48 14.59
CA ASP A 210 14.03 -8.60 15.97
C ASP A 210 13.31 -7.33 16.40
N CYS A 211 12.01 -7.41 16.53
CA CYS A 211 11.15 -6.38 17.11
C CYS A 211 10.18 -6.96 18.14
N THR A 212 10.52 -8.10 18.74
CA THR A 212 9.66 -8.83 19.67
C THR A 212 9.32 -8.03 20.93
N GLU A 213 10.25 -7.27 21.47
CA GLU A 213 10.03 -6.41 22.63
C GLU A 213 9.06 -5.26 22.28
N ALA A 214 9.31 -4.57 21.15
CA ALA A 214 8.41 -3.52 20.67
C ALA A 214 7.01 -4.07 20.37
N TRP A 215 6.93 -5.27 19.80
CA TRP A 215 5.65 -5.95 19.56
C TRP A 215 4.89 -6.22 20.84
N ALA A 216 5.56 -6.72 21.88
CA ALA A 216 4.91 -6.99 23.17
C ALA A 216 4.25 -5.73 23.76
N ALA A 217 4.90 -4.57 23.64
CA ALA A 217 4.33 -3.30 24.08
C ALA A 217 3.10 -2.89 23.24
N VAL A 218 3.16 -3.05 21.91
CA VAL A 218 2.02 -2.77 21.02
C VAL A 218 0.86 -3.72 21.30
N GLU A 219 1.13 -5.02 21.45
CA GLU A 219 0.11 -6.03 21.71
C GLU A 219 -0.60 -5.76 23.05
N ALA A 220 0.14 -5.42 24.11
CA ALA A 220 -0.43 -5.05 25.40
C ALA A 220 -1.35 -3.83 25.28
N TYR A 221 -0.89 -2.76 24.62
CA TYR A 221 -1.65 -1.53 24.41
C TYR A 221 -2.94 -1.76 23.60
N MET A 222 -2.86 -2.49 22.49
CA MET A 222 -4.01 -2.79 21.65
C MET A 222 -5.04 -3.68 22.37
N THR A 223 -4.57 -4.60 23.21
CA THR A 223 -5.42 -5.47 24.02
C THR A 223 -6.13 -4.67 25.12
N GLU A 224 -5.42 -3.77 25.81
CA GLU A 224 -6.01 -2.86 26.79
C GLU A 224 -7.12 -1.99 26.19
N LEU A 225 -6.90 -1.47 24.96
CA LEU A 225 -7.89 -0.67 24.24
C LEU A 225 -9.04 -1.50 23.63
N ASN A 226 -8.96 -2.83 23.65
CA ASN A 226 -9.87 -3.73 22.93
C ASN A 226 -10.05 -3.32 21.44
N ASN A 227 -8.94 -2.97 20.78
CA ASN A 227 -8.96 -2.36 19.45
C ASN A 227 -8.39 -3.30 18.36
N TRP A 228 -8.54 -4.62 18.53
CA TRP A 228 -8.22 -5.58 17.48
C TRP A 228 -9.43 -5.78 16.56
N GLY A 229 -9.21 -5.61 15.25
CA GLY A 229 -10.30 -5.73 14.28
C GLY A 229 -9.82 -5.95 12.85
N TYR A 230 -10.75 -6.08 11.92
CA TYR A 230 -10.48 -6.32 10.49
C TYR A 230 -9.74 -5.18 9.80
N HIS A 231 -9.84 -3.98 10.35
CA HIS A 231 -9.26 -2.77 9.77
C HIS A 231 -7.82 -2.53 10.20
N ASN A 232 -7.26 -3.36 11.09
CA ASN A 232 -5.87 -3.22 11.48
C ASN A 232 -4.97 -3.38 10.25
N LEU A 233 -4.16 -2.37 10.03
CA LEU A 233 -3.27 -2.26 8.89
C LEU A 233 -1.84 -2.54 9.33
N TRP A 234 -1.24 -3.57 8.80
CA TRP A 234 0.15 -3.92 9.04
C TRP A 234 1.04 -3.35 7.95
N ALA A 235 2.14 -2.69 8.32
CA ALA A 235 3.01 -2.01 7.36
C ALA A 235 4.50 -2.33 7.58
N TRP A 236 5.26 -2.26 6.49
CA TRP A 236 6.72 -2.34 6.43
C TRP A 236 7.28 -1.37 5.41
N ASP A 237 8.57 -1.07 5.51
CA ASP A 237 9.30 -0.37 4.45
C ASP A 237 9.90 -1.40 3.48
N TYR A 238 9.88 -1.12 2.16
CA TYR A 238 10.50 -1.98 1.14
C TYR A 238 12.03 -1.80 1.11
N VAL A 239 12.67 -2.13 2.20
CA VAL A 239 14.13 -2.16 2.39
C VAL A 239 14.52 -3.50 3.00
N THR A 240 15.82 -3.81 3.07
CA THR A 240 16.26 -5.03 3.76
C THR A 240 15.61 -5.16 5.13
N PRO A 241 15.16 -6.36 5.54
CA PRO A 241 14.40 -6.56 6.77
C PRO A 241 14.99 -5.87 8.01
N ALA A 242 16.30 -5.98 8.21
CA ALA A 242 16.99 -5.38 9.35
C ALA A 242 16.92 -3.82 9.40
N LYS A 243 16.57 -3.16 8.29
CA LYS A 243 16.41 -1.70 8.20
C LYS A 243 14.93 -1.29 8.17
N SER A 244 14.02 -2.23 8.02
CA SER A 244 12.60 -1.95 7.94
C SER A 244 12.01 -1.64 9.31
N ARG A 245 11.05 -0.72 9.31
CA ARG A 245 10.17 -0.50 10.45
C ARG A 245 8.89 -1.29 10.22
N LEU A 246 8.44 -2.01 11.23
CA LEU A 246 7.11 -2.59 11.24
C LEU A 246 6.17 -1.65 12.01
N LYS A 247 4.94 -1.50 11.52
CA LYS A 247 3.94 -0.62 12.14
C LYS A 247 2.57 -1.27 12.08
N LEU A 248 1.79 -1.00 13.12
CA LEU A 248 0.36 -1.30 13.18
C LEU A 248 -0.42 0.02 13.19
N TYR A 249 -1.50 0.07 12.41
CA TYR A 249 -2.43 1.21 12.33
C TYR A 249 -3.85 0.75 12.67
#